data_ca82cf722f17607289fd158899de77b1
#
_entry.id   ca82cf722f17607289fd158899de77b1
#
_cell.length_a   1.000
_cell.length_b   1.000
_cell.length_c   1.000
_cell.angle_alpha   90.00
_cell.angle_beta   90.00
_cell.angle_gamma   90.00
#
_symmetry.space_group_name_H-M   'P 1'
#
loop_
_entity.id
_entity.type
_entity.pdbx_description
1 polymer ?
#
loop_
_entity_poly.entity_id
_entity_poly.type
_entity_poly.pdbx_seq_one_letter_code
_entity_poly.pdbx_strand_id
1 'polypeptide(L)'
;AKPTVKYKKKDGIAIIAMNRPEYNNAQNGKMTYDLDKAFKKAVDDDEVKVIVLKGNGRHFSAGHDIGTPGRDIDVEYDRKSMWYDHTNKPGGEFLYVREQAVYLNMCRRWRDIPKPTIAIVHGTFVAGCCILAWVCDLIVASDDAFFADPVVRMGIPGVEYFAHPYELNPRIAKEFLFLGERMSAARGYEMGMVNKVVPLTDLESSVMEMAEKIAQMPRMGLLLTKQAINHVEDLQGKRNGMEAAFAWHHFSHAHNDLTTGNV
;
A
#
# COMPACT_ATOMS: atom_id res chain seq x y z
N ALA A 1 10.23 -0.94 23.05
CA ALA A 1 9.15 -1.52 22.21
C ALA A 1 9.76 -2.12 20.95
N LYS A 2 9.22 -3.24 20.46
CA LYS A 2 9.65 -3.89 19.22
C LYS A 2 9.39 -2.94 18.04
N PRO A 3 10.35 -2.75 17.10
CA PRO A 3 10.12 -1.87 15.96
C PRO A 3 9.01 -2.44 15.06
N THR A 4 8.09 -1.57 14.60
CA THR A 4 6.98 -1.96 13.70
C THR A 4 7.44 -2.15 12.26
N VAL A 5 8.60 -1.59 11.91
CA VAL A 5 9.26 -1.76 10.61
C VAL A 5 10.73 -2.08 10.83
N LYS A 6 11.27 -3.02 10.09
CA LYS A 6 12.69 -3.32 10.03
C LYS A 6 13.26 -2.87 8.69
N TYR A 7 14.49 -2.38 8.72
CA TYR A 7 15.22 -1.93 7.55
C TYR A 7 16.56 -2.66 7.44
N LYS A 8 16.85 -3.19 6.27
CA LYS A 8 18.16 -3.76 5.93
C LYS A 8 18.62 -3.22 4.58
N LYS A 9 19.93 -3.08 4.39
CA LYS A 9 20.54 -2.78 3.10
C LYS A 9 21.56 -3.88 2.76
N LYS A 10 21.52 -4.37 1.55
CA LYS A 10 22.48 -5.34 1.03
C LYS A 10 22.64 -5.10 -0.48
N ASP A 11 23.86 -4.94 -0.95
CA ASP A 11 24.23 -4.89 -2.38
C ASP A 11 23.39 -3.89 -3.21
N GLY A 12 23.14 -2.69 -2.65
CA GLY A 12 22.34 -1.65 -3.31
C GLY A 12 20.84 -1.87 -3.26
N ILE A 13 20.37 -2.85 -2.49
CA ILE A 13 18.95 -3.15 -2.30
C ILE A 13 18.57 -2.83 -0.84
N ALA A 14 17.57 -1.96 -0.67
CA ALA A 14 16.94 -1.71 0.63
C ALA A 14 15.77 -2.67 0.82
N ILE A 15 15.73 -3.38 1.95
CA ILE A 15 14.64 -4.26 2.33
C ILE A 15 13.91 -3.64 3.51
N ILE A 16 12.66 -3.25 3.29
CA ILE A 16 11.75 -2.69 4.27
C ILE A 16 10.74 -3.78 4.65
N ALA A 17 10.73 -4.20 5.91
CA ALA A 17 9.87 -5.26 6.38
C ALA A 17 8.91 -4.77 7.44
N MET A 18 7.60 -4.86 7.18
CA MET A 18 6.55 -4.70 8.20
C MET A 18 6.73 -5.77 9.27
N ASN A 19 6.66 -5.39 10.54
CA ASN A 19 7.08 -6.26 11.64
C ASN A 19 6.10 -6.24 12.83
N ARG A 20 4.83 -6.46 12.53
CA ARG A 20 3.75 -6.73 13.49
C ARG A 20 3.09 -8.09 13.17
N PRO A 21 3.86 -9.20 13.07
CA PRO A 21 3.32 -10.49 12.66
C PRO A 21 2.25 -11.03 13.61
N GLU A 22 2.29 -10.65 14.89
CA GLU A 22 1.28 -10.97 15.92
C GLU A 22 -0.11 -10.41 15.58
N TYR A 23 -0.18 -9.36 14.76
CA TYR A 23 -1.41 -8.75 14.26
C TYR A 23 -1.51 -8.84 12.73
N ASN A 24 -0.88 -9.85 12.12
CA ASN A 24 -0.84 -10.06 10.67
C ASN A 24 -0.41 -8.81 9.90
N ASN A 25 0.53 -8.04 10.45
CA ASN A 25 1.00 -6.76 9.92
C ASN A 25 -0.12 -5.74 9.64
N ALA A 26 -1.20 -5.75 10.45
CA ALA A 26 -2.21 -4.70 10.39
C ALA A 26 -1.56 -3.33 10.63
N GLN A 27 -1.92 -2.35 9.78
CA GLN A 27 -1.32 -1.02 9.75
C GLN A 27 -1.94 -0.13 10.82
N ASN A 28 -1.24 0.05 11.93
CA ASN A 28 -1.53 1.13 12.87
C ASN A 28 -0.77 2.41 12.47
N GLY A 29 -1.08 3.53 13.12
CA GLY A 29 -0.44 4.81 12.85
C GLY A 29 1.07 4.73 12.93
N LYS A 30 1.61 4.13 14.00
CA LYS A 30 3.05 3.96 14.19
C LYS A 30 3.72 3.25 13.01
N MET A 31 3.16 2.16 12.52
CA MET A 31 3.74 1.43 11.39
C MET A 31 3.69 2.26 10.10
N THR A 32 2.62 3.03 9.86
CA THR A 32 2.53 3.91 8.69
C THR A 32 3.62 4.98 8.70
N TYR A 33 3.86 5.64 9.84
CA TYR A 33 4.94 6.62 9.98
C TYR A 33 6.33 5.99 9.93
N ASP A 34 6.51 4.80 10.49
CA ASP A 34 7.78 4.07 10.42
C ASP A 34 8.09 3.61 8.98
N LEU A 35 7.07 3.24 8.19
CA LEU A 35 7.21 2.97 6.75
C LEU A 35 7.64 4.23 5.99
N ASP A 36 7.01 5.37 6.25
CA ASP A 36 7.38 6.64 5.60
C ASP A 36 8.85 7.01 5.87
N LYS A 37 9.30 6.85 7.12
CA LYS A 37 10.70 7.04 7.51
C LYS A 37 11.64 6.05 6.81
N ALA A 38 11.24 4.79 6.70
CA ALA A 38 12.04 3.75 6.05
C ALA A 38 12.18 3.99 4.54
N PHE A 39 11.09 4.37 3.87
CA PHE A 39 11.13 4.76 2.45
C PHE A 39 12.01 6.00 2.25
N LYS A 40 11.84 7.03 3.08
CA LYS A 40 12.70 8.22 3.01
C LYS A 40 14.17 7.87 3.18
N LYS A 41 14.51 7.04 4.17
CA LYS A 41 15.88 6.56 4.38
C LYS A 41 16.45 5.86 3.14
N ALA A 42 15.65 5.02 2.48
CA ALA A 42 16.07 4.33 1.27
C ALA A 42 16.24 5.27 0.07
N VAL A 43 15.42 6.33 -0.01
CA VAL A 43 15.54 7.36 -1.05
C VAL A 43 16.79 8.22 -0.85
N ASP A 44 17.06 8.63 0.39
CA ASP A 44 18.20 9.50 0.73
C ASP A 44 19.57 8.77 0.62
N ASP A 45 19.59 7.46 0.56
CA ASP A 45 20.82 6.67 0.46
C ASP A 45 21.22 6.45 -1.01
N ASP A 46 22.24 7.15 -1.48
CA ASP A 46 22.71 7.09 -2.87
C ASP A 46 23.20 5.70 -3.30
N GLU A 47 23.57 4.83 -2.38
CA GLU A 47 23.97 3.46 -2.69
C GLU A 47 22.76 2.55 -2.95
N VAL A 48 21.55 2.94 -2.49
CA VAL A 48 20.33 2.17 -2.74
C VAL A 48 19.82 2.43 -4.15
N LYS A 49 19.65 1.37 -4.93
CA LYS A 49 19.14 1.40 -6.30
C LYS A 49 17.73 0.81 -6.42
N VAL A 50 17.37 -0.13 -5.55
CA VAL A 50 16.07 -0.83 -5.55
C VAL A 50 15.57 -0.93 -4.13
N ILE A 51 14.26 -0.80 -3.95
CA ILE A 51 13.60 -0.95 -2.65
C ILE A 51 12.65 -2.15 -2.71
N VAL A 52 12.74 -3.02 -1.72
CA VAL A 52 11.86 -4.19 -1.56
C VAL A 52 11.01 -4.00 -0.32
N LEU A 53 9.69 -4.11 -0.46
CA LEU A 53 8.72 -4.09 0.63
C LEU A 53 8.21 -5.49 0.90
N LYS A 54 8.24 -5.94 2.16
CA LYS A 54 7.73 -7.25 2.59
C LYS A 54 7.00 -7.21 3.93
N GLY A 55 6.26 -8.25 4.24
CA GLY A 55 5.75 -8.52 5.59
C GLY A 55 6.59 -9.60 6.29
N ASN A 56 6.85 -9.46 7.58
CA ASN A 56 7.39 -10.54 8.40
C ASN A 56 6.25 -11.45 8.92
N GLY A 57 6.54 -12.73 9.05
CA GLY A 57 5.57 -13.72 9.52
C GLY A 57 4.75 -14.34 8.39
N ARG A 58 3.55 -14.80 8.73
CA ARG A 58 2.70 -15.62 7.85
C ARG A 58 2.03 -14.84 6.72
N HIS A 59 1.86 -13.52 6.88
CA HIS A 59 1.07 -12.69 5.97
C HIS A 59 1.80 -11.41 5.60
N PHE A 60 1.55 -10.92 4.40
CA PHE A 60 2.04 -9.61 3.97
C PHE A 60 1.45 -8.52 4.86
N SER A 61 0.12 -8.36 4.86
CA SER A 61 -0.58 -7.47 5.77
C SER A 61 -2.10 -7.74 5.76
N ALA A 62 -2.78 -7.49 6.88
CA ALA A 62 -4.23 -7.59 7.01
C ALA A 62 -4.98 -6.27 6.75
N GLY A 63 -4.30 -5.23 6.27
CA GLY A 63 -4.90 -3.91 6.05
C GLY A 63 -4.79 -2.97 7.24
N HIS A 64 -5.66 -1.97 7.29
CA HIS A 64 -5.69 -1.01 8.39
C HIS A 64 -6.01 -1.69 9.72
N ASP A 65 -5.38 -1.22 10.79
CA ASP A 65 -5.66 -1.70 12.13
C ASP A 65 -6.98 -1.08 12.65
N ILE A 66 -8.06 -1.83 12.46
CA ILE A 66 -9.41 -1.38 12.84
C ILE A 66 -9.84 -1.82 14.24
N GLY A 67 -9.06 -2.63 14.95
CA GLY A 67 -9.49 -3.11 16.26
C GLY A 67 -8.55 -4.05 16.99
N THR A 68 -7.25 -4.13 16.63
CA THR A 68 -6.31 -4.91 17.44
C THR A 68 -5.97 -4.18 18.75
N PRO A 69 -5.46 -4.88 19.79
CA PRO A 69 -4.93 -4.22 20.98
C PRO A 69 -3.77 -3.25 20.73
N GLY A 70 -3.16 -3.31 19.55
CA GLY A 70 -2.10 -2.39 19.11
C GLY A 70 -2.59 -1.22 18.27
N ARG A 71 -3.90 -1.01 18.14
CA ARG A 71 -4.49 0.17 17.49
C ARG A 71 -4.12 1.42 18.28
N ASP A 72 -3.75 2.47 17.57
CA ASP A 72 -3.19 3.71 18.14
C ASP A 72 -3.84 4.96 17.54
N ILE A 73 -5.14 4.90 17.25
CA ILE A 73 -5.89 5.99 16.61
C ILE A 73 -5.89 7.28 17.45
N ASP A 74 -5.80 7.13 18.76
CA ASP A 74 -5.80 8.24 19.71
C ASP A 74 -4.39 8.81 20.00
N VAL A 75 -3.35 8.22 19.38
CA VAL A 75 -1.98 8.69 19.55
C VAL A 75 -1.71 9.85 18.60
N GLU A 76 -1.18 10.94 19.14
CA GLU A 76 -0.71 12.06 18.35
C GLU A 76 0.59 11.71 17.61
N TYR A 77 0.65 12.09 16.35
CA TYR A 77 1.84 11.99 15.49
C TYR A 77 2.19 13.35 14.90
N ASP A 78 3.40 13.45 14.37
CA ASP A 78 3.83 14.65 13.67
C ASP A 78 2.80 15.09 12.62
N ARG A 79 2.44 16.35 12.65
CA ARG A 79 1.49 16.94 11.71
C ARG A 79 1.93 16.73 10.26
N LYS A 80 1.08 16.12 9.44
CA LYS A 80 1.32 15.90 8.01
C LYS A 80 0.42 16.77 7.11
N SER A 81 -0.66 17.32 7.68
CA SER A 81 -1.53 18.24 6.97
C SER A 81 -0.90 19.63 6.87
N MET A 82 -1.06 20.27 5.69
CA MET A 82 -0.60 21.64 5.46
C MET A 82 -1.64 22.70 5.83
N TRP A 83 -2.88 22.30 6.12
CA TRP A 83 -4.00 23.23 6.32
C TRP A 83 -4.07 23.77 7.74
N TYR A 84 -4.38 22.94 8.69
CA TYR A 84 -4.53 23.28 10.10
C TYR A 84 -4.31 22.04 10.97
N ASP A 85 -4.13 22.28 12.26
CA ASP A 85 -4.04 21.18 13.20
C ASP A 85 -5.42 20.52 13.35
N HIS A 86 -5.51 19.26 12.98
CA HIS A 86 -6.72 18.46 13.04
C HIS A 86 -6.81 17.59 14.30
N THR A 87 -5.77 17.59 15.13
CA THR A 87 -5.68 16.73 16.33
C THR A 87 -6.87 16.92 17.28
N ASN A 88 -7.35 18.15 17.40
CA ASN A 88 -8.47 18.51 18.27
C ASN A 88 -9.81 18.61 17.54
N LYS A 89 -9.90 18.14 16.30
CA LYS A 89 -11.15 18.15 15.52
C LYS A 89 -11.89 16.84 15.70
N PRO A 90 -13.18 16.87 16.04
CA PRO A 90 -13.97 15.64 16.23
C PRO A 90 -14.42 15.01 14.92
N GLY A 91 -14.73 13.72 14.99
CA GLY A 91 -15.51 13.01 13.99
C GLY A 91 -14.92 13.01 12.58
N GLY A 92 -15.77 13.27 11.60
CA GLY A 92 -15.44 13.15 10.19
C GLY A 92 -14.37 14.13 9.71
N GLU A 93 -14.24 15.30 10.33
CA GLU A 93 -13.20 16.28 9.99
C GLU A 93 -11.79 15.74 10.32
N PHE A 94 -11.63 15.18 11.52
CA PHE A 94 -10.39 14.53 11.91
C PHE A 94 -10.05 13.35 11.00
N LEU A 95 -11.02 12.49 10.76
CA LEU A 95 -10.84 11.29 9.93
C LEU A 95 -10.44 11.67 8.49
N TYR A 96 -11.17 12.61 7.87
CA TYR A 96 -10.88 13.08 6.50
C TYR A 96 -9.44 13.62 6.36
N VAL A 97 -9.06 14.54 7.22
CA VAL A 97 -7.76 15.22 7.13
C VAL A 97 -6.62 14.25 7.42
N ARG A 98 -6.80 13.35 8.40
CA ARG A 98 -5.82 12.33 8.75
C ARG A 98 -5.62 11.33 7.61
N GLU A 99 -6.69 10.75 7.09
CA GLU A 99 -6.61 9.73 6.03
C GLU A 99 -6.08 10.31 4.72
N GLN A 100 -6.46 11.55 4.39
CA GLN A 100 -5.87 12.25 3.26
C GLN A 100 -4.35 12.38 3.41
N ALA A 101 -3.87 12.75 4.59
CA ALA A 101 -2.45 12.94 4.82
C ALA A 101 -1.67 11.61 4.84
N VAL A 102 -2.17 10.59 5.56
CA VAL A 102 -1.40 9.37 5.83
C VAL A 102 -1.71 8.22 4.89
N TYR A 103 -2.92 8.10 4.35
CA TYR A 103 -3.25 6.99 3.45
C TYR A 103 -3.24 7.40 1.97
N LEU A 104 -3.70 8.58 1.63
CA LEU A 104 -3.69 9.02 0.23
C LEU A 104 -2.36 9.67 -0.16
N ASN A 105 -1.95 10.73 0.52
CA ASN A 105 -0.78 11.52 0.13
C ASN A 105 0.55 10.82 0.40
N MET A 106 0.71 10.09 1.51
CA MET A 106 1.91 9.27 1.71
C MET A 106 2.03 8.20 0.63
N CYS A 107 0.94 7.49 0.31
CA CYS A 107 0.95 6.46 -0.72
C CYS A 107 1.27 7.01 -2.11
N ARG A 108 0.77 8.19 -2.45
CA ARG A 108 1.16 8.90 -3.68
C ARG A 108 2.65 9.19 -3.71
N ARG A 109 3.24 9.68 -2.61
CA ARG A 109 4.69 9.91 -2.52
C ARG A 109 5.49 8.62 -2.64
N TRP A 110 5.03 7.52 -2.03
CA TRP A 110 5.69 6.22 -2.14
C TRP A 110 5.66 5.68 -3.56
N ARG A 111 4.53 5.86 -4.28
CA ARG A 111 4.46 5.54 -5.72
C ARG A 111 5.50 6.33 -6.53
N ASP A 112 5.68 7.59 -6.19
CA ASP A 112 6.55 8.51 -6.94
C ASP A 112 8.03 8.46 -6.50
N ILE A 113 8.41 7.54 -5.62
CA ILE A 113 9.81 7.33 -5.24
C ILE A 113 10.69 7.15 -6.50
N PRO A 114 11.83 7.89 -6.62
CA PRO A 114 12.66 7.89 -7.84
C PRO A 114 13.51 6.63 -8.03
N LYS A 115 13.17 5.55 -7.34
CA LYS A 115 13.84 4.26 -7.38
C LYS A 115 12.82 3.15 -7.62
N PRO A 116 13.16 2.09 -8.36
CA PRO A 116 12.29 0.92 -8.49
C PRO A 116 11.91 0.32 -7.15
N THR A 117 10.65 -0.06 -7.01
CA THR A 117 10.10 -0.68 -5.81
C THR A 117 9.44 -2.02 -6.14
N ILE A 118 9.65 -3.03 -5.31
CA ILE A 118 9.09 -4.39 -5.48
C ILE A 118 8.38 -4.79 -4.20
N ALA A 119 7.12 -5.20 -4.29
CA ALA A 119 6.39 -5.82 -3.17
C ALA A 119 6.53 -7.34 -3.22
N ILE A 120 6.90 -7.94 -2.08
CA ILE A 120 6.86 -9.39 -1.85
C ILE A 120 5.57 -9.72 -1.12
N VAL A 121 4.62 -10.34 -1.83
CA VAL A 121 3.29 -10.63 -1.29
C VAL A 121 3.13 -12.13 -1.01
N HIS A 122 2.74 -12.47 0.22
CA HIS A 122 2.47 -13.85 0.63
C HIS A 122 1.30 -13.91 1.60
N GLY A 123 0.59 -15.05 1.59
CA GLY A 123 -0.56 -15.27 2.46
C GLY A 123 -1.66 -14.24 2.24
N THR A 124 -2.12 -13.61 3.31
CA THR A 124 -3.22 -12.65 3.27
C THR A 124 -2.80 -11.26 2.82
N PHE A 125 -3.61 -10.69 1.94
CA PHE A 125 -3.51 -9.35 1.43
C PHE A 125 -4.93 -8.77 1.31
N VAL A 126 -5.39 -8.00 2.31
CA VAL A 126 -6.79 -7.57 2.42
C VAL A 126 -6.92 -6.06 2.61
N ALA A 127 -7.88 -5.46 1.93
CA ALA A 127 -8.30 -4.06 2.04
C ALA A 127 -7.12 -3.06 1.97
N GLY A 128 -6.86 -2.29 3.01
CA GLY A 128 -5.78 -1.32 3.08
C GLY A 128 -4.37 -1.85 2.76
N CYS A 129 -4.17 -3.18 2.65
CA CYS A 129 -2.93 -3.74 2.11
C CYS A 129 -2.79 -3.54 0.62
N CYS A 130 -3.92 -3.49 -0.12
CA CYS A 130 -3.88 -3.23 -1.56
C CYS A 130 -3.06 -1.97 -1.84
N ILE A 131 -3.20 -0.97 -0.99
CA ILE A 131 -2.43 0.27 -1.06
C ILE A 131 -0.92 -0.02 -1.02
N LEU A 132 -0.44 -0.83 -0.08
CA LEU A 132 0.99 -1.04 0.14
C LEU A 132 1.69 -1.79 -1.01
N ALA A 133 1.00 -2.69 -1.68
CA ALA A 133 1.58 -3.35 -2.85
C ALA A 133 1.41 -2.50 -4.12
N TRP A 134 0.28 -1.83 -4.28
CA TRP A 134 0.00 -1.00 -5.48
C TRP A 134 0.81 0.30 -5.55
N VAL A 135 1.42 0.75 -4.46
CA VAL A 135 2.41 1.83 -4.52
C VAL A 135 3.75 1.35 -5.02
N CYS A 136 4.03 0.06 -5.01
CA CYS A 136 5.23 -0.53 -5.58
C CYS A 136 5.09 -0.69 -7.10
N ASP A 137 6.22 -0.61 -7.80
CA ASP A 137 6.24 -0.73 -9.27
C ASP A 137 6.00 -2.16 -9.74
N LEU A 138 6.45 -3.14 -8.96
CA LEU A 138 6.35 -4.55 -9.27
C LEU A 138 5.81 -5.33 -8.07
N ILE A 139 5.03 -6.37 -8.35
CA ILE A 139 4.49 -7.29 -7.36
C ILE A 139 4.90 -8.72 -7.72
N VAL A 140 5.58 -9.39 -6.79
CA VAL A 140 5.84 -10.82 -6.87
C VAL A 140 5.10 -11.50 -5.72
N ALA A 141 4.30 -12.49 -6.03
CA ALA A 141 3.44 -13.17 -5.06
C ALA A 141 3.82 -14.65 -4.91
N SER A 142 3.59 -15.19 -3.71
CA SER A 142 3.58 -16.63 -3.52
C SER A 142 2.31 -17.24 -4.11
N ASP A 143 2.37 -18.52 -4.45
CA ASP A 143 1.26 -19.28 -5.01
C ASP A 143 0.08 -19.45 -4.02
N ASP A 144 0.33 -19.35 -2.72
CA ASP A 144 -0.67 -19.37 -1.64
C ASP A 144 -1.28 -17.99 -1.35
N ALA A 145 -0.79 -16.92 -1.96
CA ALA A 145 -1.27 -15.57 -1.72
C ALA A 145 -2.65 -15.34 -2.33
N PHE A 146 -3.44 -14.52 -1.66
CA PHE A 146 -4.70 -14.04 -2.18
C PHE A 146 -4.92 -12.57 -1.86
N PHE A 147 -5.66 -11.89 -2.74
CA PHE A 147 -6.02 -10.48 -2.66
C PHE A 147 -7.51 -10.36 -2.38
N ALA A 148 -7.93 -9.43 -1.55
CA ALA A 148 -9.34 -9.11 -1.35
C ALA A 148 -9.52 -7.65 -0.91
N ASP A 149 -10.62 -7.02 -1.33
CA ASP A 149 -11.04 -5.72 -0.81
C ASP A 149 -12.55 -5.76 -0.49
N PRO A 150 -12.92 -6.29 0.69
CA PRO A 150 -14.32 -6.49 1.07
C PRO A 150 -15.00 -5.23 1.63
N VAL A 151 -14.43 -4.04 1.47
CA VAL A 151 -14.90 -2.80 2.13
C VAL A 151 -16.30 -2.36 1.68
N VAL A 152 -16.78 -2.81 0.52
CA VAL A 152 -18.16 -2.60 0.08
C VAL A 152 -19.17 -3.21 1.06
N ARG A 153 -18.81 -4.30 1.77
CA ARG A 153 -19.64 -4.89 2.85
C ARG A 153 -19.79 -3.95 4.05
N MET A 154 -18.89 -2.97 4.17
CA MET A 154 -18.94 -1.92 5.19
C MET A 154 -19.60 -0.63 4.66
N GLY A 155 -20.16 -0.64 3.45
CA GLY A 155 -20.74 0.53 2.80
C GLY A 155 -19.69 1.50 2.22
N ILE A 156 -18.45 1.08 2.07
CA ILE A 156 -17.33 1.90 1.60
C ILE A 156 -16.97 1.51 0.16
N PRO A 157 -16.74 2.47 -0.76
CA PRO A 157 -16.55 2.17 -2.19
C PRO A 157 -15.22 1.48 -2.51
N GLY A 158 -14.23 1.59 -1.66
CA GLY A 158 -12.87 1.08 -1.83
C GLY A 158 -11.93 1.75 -0.84
N VAL A 159 -10.66 1.36 -0.84
CA VAL A 159 -9.64 1.98 0.03
C VAL A 159 -9.28 3.39 -0.44
N GLU A 160 -8.63 4.17 0.40
CA GLU A 160 -8.33 5.60 0.20
C GLU A 160 -7.44 5.84 -1.03
N TYR A 161 -6.47 4.98 -1.27
CA TYR A 161 -5.66 4.96 -2.50
C TYR A 161 -6.38 4.13 -3.56
N PHE A 162 -7.40 4.69 -4.19
CA PHE A 162 -8.29 3.98 -5.10
C PHE A 162 -7.63 3.74 -6.47
N ALA A 163 -6.76 2.74 -6.54
CA ALA A 163 -6.05 2.35 -7.76
C ALA A 163 -6.71 1.21 -8.55
N HIS A 164 -7.78 0.63 -8.04
CA HIS A 164 -8.42 -0.58 -8.59
C HIS A 164 -8.60 -0.58 -10.11
N PRO A 165 -9.10 0.49 -10.78
CA PRO A 165 -9.30 0.48 -12.23
C PRO A 165 -8.02 0.53 -13.05
N TYR A 166 -6.88 0.83 -12.40
CA TYR A 166 -5.55 0.90 -13.02
C TYR A 166 -4.73 -0.37 -12.78
N GLU A 167 -4.94 -1.02 -11.64
CA GLU A 167 -4.32 -2.31 -11.30
C GLU A 167 -5.07 -3.49 -11.94
N LEU A 168 -6.38 -3.34 -12.13
CA LEU A 168 -7.29 -4.29 -12.75
C LEU A 168 -8.08 -3.56 -13.84
N ASN A 169 -8.56 -4.28 -14.87
CA ASN A 169 -9.48 -3.63 -15.79
C ASN A 169 -10.82 -3.30 -15.09
N PRO A 170 -11.63 -2.34 -15.60
CA PRO A 170 -12.82 -1.87 -14.89
C PRO A 170 -13.87 -2.93 -14.56
N ARG A 171 -13.98 -3.99 -15.37
CA ARG A 171 -14.93 -5.08 -15.10
C ARG A 171 -14.46 -5.95 -13.95
N ILE A 172 -13.17 -6.29 -13.94
CA ILE A 172 -12.55 -7.08 -12.88
C ILE A 172 -12.50 -6.28 -11.58
N ALA A 173 -12.21 -4.97 -11.63
CA ALA A 173 -12.26 -4.10 -10.47
C ALA A 173 -13.65 -4.06 -9.82
N LYS A 174 -14.72 -3.99 -10.62
CA LYS A 174 -16.11 -4.07 -10.14
C LYS A 174 -16.43 -5.43 -9.52
N GLU A 175 -16.08 -6.53 -10.20
CA GLU A 175 -16.24 -7.88 -9.67
C GLU A 175 -15.53 -8.03 -8.32
N PHE A 176 -14.26 -7.63 -8.25
CA PHE A 176 -13.43 -7.68 -7.06
C PHE A 176 -14.03 -6.92 -5.87
N LEU A 177 -14.51 -5.69 -6.10
CA LEU A 177 -15.11 -4.86 -5.07
C LEU A 177 -16.55 -5.26 -4.72
N PHE A 178 -17.40 -5.56 -5.72
CA PHE A 178 -18.82 -5.88 -5.49
C PHE A 178 -18.98 -7.20 -4.74
N LEU A 179 -18.20 -8.20 -5.09
CA LEU A 179 -18.25 -9.51 -4.43
C LEU A 179 -17.45 -9.52 -3.12
N GLY A 180 -16.36 -8.74 -3.04
CA GLY A 180 -15.44 -8.75 -1.91
C GLY A 180 -14.84 -10.13 -1.66
N GLU A 181 -14.72 -10.94 -2.71
CA GLU A 181 -14.17 -12.30 -2.67
C GLU A 181 -12.65 -12.30 -2.82
N ARG A 182 -12.05 -13.45 -2.52
CA ARG A 182 -10.61 -13.64 -2.67
C ARG A 182 -10.24 -13.85 -4.12
N MET A 183 -9.29 -13.06 -4.60
CA MET A 183 -8.61 -13.27 -5.88
C MET A 183 -7.28 -13.99 -5.63
N SER A 184 -7.05 -15.13 -6.25
CA SER A 184 -5.78 -15.85 -6.12
C SER A 184 -4.63 -15.08 -6.78
N ALA A 185 -3.40 -15.36 -6.35
CA ALA A 185 -2.21 -14.81 -6.99
C ALA A 185 -2.13 -15.16 -8.48
N ALA A 186 -2.51 -16.38 -8.85
CA ALA A 186 -2.58 -16.82 -10.26
C ALA A 186 -3.53 -15.94 -11.08
N ARG A 187 -4.75 -15.66 -10.58
CA ARG A 187 -5.68 -14.75 -11.27
C ARG A 187 -5.15 -13.32 -11.33
N GLY A 188 -4.51 -12.84 -10.26
CA GLY A 188 -3.84 -11.53 -10.27
C GLY A 188 -2.76 -11.42 -11.34
N TYR A 189 -2.01 -12.50 -11.57
CA TYR A 189 -1.03 -12.60 -12.65
C TYR A 189 -1.69 -12.58 -14.04
N GLU A 190 -2.74 -13.37 -14.24
CA GLU A 190 -3.51 -13.37 -15.50
C GLU A 190 -4.10 -11.99 -15.84
N MET A 191 -4.50 -11.22 -14.82
CA MET A 191 -5.06 -9.87 -14.98
C MET A 191 -3.98 -8.78 -15.12
N GLY A 192 -2.71 -9.12 -14.98
CA GLY A 192 -1.60 -8.16 -15.08
C GLY A 192 -1.31 -7.37 -13.81
N MET A 193 -2.00 -7.64 -12.69
CA MET A 193 -1.76 -7.00 -11.41
C MET A 193 -0.49 -7.53 -10.72
N VAL A 194 -0.15 -8.79 -10.95
CA VAL A 194 1.02 -9.47 -10.38
C VAL A 194 2.02 -9.79 -11.49
N ASN A 195 3.29 -9.44 -11.30
CA ASN A 195 4.33 -9.65 -12.30
C ASN A 195 4.84 -11.10 -12.36
N LYS A 196 4.81 -11.80 -11.22
CA LYS A 196 5.30 -13.17 -11.12
C LYS A 196 4.66 -13.89 -9.93
N VAL A 197 4.33 -15.16 -10.11
CA VAL A 197 3.87 -16.06 -9.05
C VAL A 197 4.86 -17.22 -8.94
N VAL A 198 5.27 -17.53 -7.71
CA VAL A 198 6.24 -18.61 -7.42
C VAL A 198 5.82 -19.35 -6.14
N PRO A 199 6.31 -20.58 -5.90
CA PRO A 199 6.15 -21.23 -4.62
C PRO A 199 6.65 -20.35 -3.47
N LEU A 200 5.98 -20.40 -2.32
CA LEU A 200 6.36 -19.62 -1.14
C LEU A 200 7.84 -19.80 -0.76
N THR A 201 8.38 -21.02 -0.92
CA THR A 201 9.78 -21.35 -0.64
C THR A 201 10.77 -20.58 -1.52
N ASP A 202 10.36 -20.20 -2.72
CA ASP A 202 11.21 -19.57 -3.73
C ASP A 202 10.97 -18.05 -3.81
N LEU A 203 10.01 -17.53 -3.04
CA LEU A 203 9.53 -16.16 -3.17
C LEU A 203 10.63 -15.14 -2.89
N GLU A 204 11.35 -15.26 -1.79
CA GLU A 204 12.39 -14.30 -1.40
C GLU A 204 13.58 -14.33 -2.37
N SER A 205 14.05 -15.52 -2.74
CA SER A 205 15.14 -15.69 -3.71
C SER A 205 14.78 -15.14 -5.09
N SER A 206 13.54 -15.40 -5.55
CA SER A 206 13.06 -14.91 -6.84
C SER A 206 12.99 -13.38 -6.89
N VAL A 207 12.57 -12.73 -5.79
CA VAL A 207 12.53 -11.26 -5.72
C VAL A 207 13.95 -10.68 -5.63
N MET A 208 14.82 -11.29 -4.84
CA MET A 208 16.21 -10.81 -4.75
C MET A 208 16.94 -10.91 -6.11
N GLU A 209 16.75 -12.00 -6.85
CA GLU A 209 17.29 -12.13 -8.22
C GLU A 209 16.75 -11.01 -9.15
N MET A 210 15.45 -10.72 -9.08
CA MET A 210 14.84 -9.62 -9.85
C MET A 210 15.42 -8.26 -9.45
N ALA A 211 15.55 -8.00 -8.16
CA ALA A 211 16.10 -6.75 -7.62
C ALA A 211 17.56 -6.56 -8.00
N GLU A 212 18.38 -7.62 -7.96
CA GLU A 212 19.78 -7.62 -8.38
C GLU A 212 19.92 -7.28 -9.87
N LYS A 213 19.09 -7.89 -10.73
CA LYS A 213 19.06 -7.55 -12.17
C LYS A 213 18.71 -6.08 -12.41
N ILE A 214 17.70 -5.56 -11.71
CA ILE A 214 17.30 -4.15 -11.81
C ILE A 214 18.42 -3.24 -11.28
N ALA A 215 19.06 -3.59 -10.18
CA ALA A 215 20.13 -2.80 -9.57
C ALA A 215 21.36 -2.62 -10.49
N GLN A 216 21.54 -3.47 -11.49
CA GLN A 216 22.61 -3.35 -12.48
C GLN A 216 22.28 -2.34 -13.60
N MET A 217 21.03 -1.96 -13.76
CA MET A 217 20.61 -1.01 -14.79
C MET A 217 21.06 0.43 -14.46
N PRO A 218 21.27 1.27 -15.48
CA PRO A 218 21.57 2.69 -15.28
C PRO A 218 20.48 3.40 -14.47
N ARG A 219 20.86 4.09 -13.39
CA ARG A 219 19.93 4.79 -12.49
C ARG A 219 19.02 5.76 -13.22
N MET A 220 19.58 6.56 -14.14
CA MET A 220 18.81 7.54 -14.90
C MET A 220 17.77 6.86 -15.79
N GLY A 221 18.11 5.73 -16.42
CA GLY A 221 17.18 4.94 -17.22
C GLY A 221 15.99 4.45 -16.37
N LEU A 222 16.27 3.89 -15.19
CA LEU A 222 15.22 3.43 -14.26
C LEU A 222 14.30 4.57 -13.81
N LEU A 223 14.90 5.69 -13.39
CA LEU A 223 14.16 6.88 -12.96
C LEU A 223 13.23 7.40 -14.06
N LEU A 224 13.79 7.64 -15.25
CA LEU A 224 13.03 8.23 -16.35
C LEU A 224 11.93 7.29 -16.87
N THR A 225 12.20 5.98 -16.92
CA THR A 225 11.17 4.99 -17.28
C THR A 225 10.01 5.00 -16.30
N LYS A 226 10.29 4.97 -15.00
CA LYS A 226 9.25 5.04 -13.97
C LYS A 226 8.46 6.34 -14.06
N GLN A 227 9.14 7.49 -14.18
CA GLN A 227 8.47 8.78 -14.32
C GLN A 227 7.59 8.85 -15.57
N ALA A 228 8.07 8.33 -16.71
CA ALA A 228 7.30 8.33 -17.95
C ALA A 228 6.02 7.51 -17.82
N ILE A 229 6.10 6.29 -17.27
CA ILE A 229 4.94 5.42 -17.07
C ILE A 229 3.95 6.05 -16.09
N ASN A 230 4.44 6.51 -14.92
CA ASN A 230 3.59 7.16 -13.93
C ASN A 230 2.90 8.41 -14.48
N HIS A 231 3.60 9.20 -15.30
CA HIS A 231 3.04 10.38 -15.91
C HIS A 231 1.91 10.05 -16.90
N VAL A 232 2.08 9.01 -17.70
CA VAL A 232 1.03 8.54 -18.64
C VAL A 232 -0.21 8.08 -17.87
N GLU A 233 -0.06 7.29 -16.81
CA GLU A 233 -1.20 6.91 -15.96
C GLU A 233 -1.91 8.13 -15.35
N ASP A 234 -1.15 9.13 -14.90
CA ASP A 234 -1.70 10.36 -14.33
C ASP A 234 -2.45 11.19 -15.37
N LEU A 235 -1.94 11.27 -16.62
CA LEU A 235 -2.66 11.88 -17.75
C LEU A 235 -3.95 11.11 -18.10
N GLN A 236 -3.97 9.79 -17.92
CA GLN A 236 -5.18 8.97 -18.06
C GLN A 236 -6.16 9.12 -16.91
N GLY A 237 -5.86 9.98 -15.94
CA GLY A 237 -6.76 10.37 -14.86
C GLY A 237 -6.54 9.65 -13.54
N LYS A 238 -5.46 8.88 -13.34
CA LYS A 238 -5.23 8.11 -12.11
C LYS A 238 -5.29 8.98 -10.86
N ARG A 239 -4.57 10.12 -10.84
CA ARG A 239 -4.60 11.05 -9.69
C ARG A 239 -5.97 11.68 -9.48
N ASN A 240 -6.60 12.16 -10.55
CA ASN A 240 -7.92 12.79 -10.47
C ASN A 240 -8.99 11.79 -10.04
N GLY A 241 -8.92 10.55 -10.52
CA GLY A 241 -9.81 9.47 -10.12
C GLY A 241 -9.68 9.13 -8.63
N MET A 242 -8.46 9.10 -8.11
CA MET A 242 -8.21 8.90 -6.67
C MET A 242 -8.79 10.03 -5.82
N GLU A 243 -8.66 11.29 -6.23
CA GLU A 243 -9.26 12.43 -5.51
C GLU A 243 -10.78 12.31 -5.44
N ALA A 244 -11.42 12.01 -6.56
CA ALA A 244 -12.88 11.83 -6.59
C ALA A 244 -13.31 10.63 -5.73
N ALA A 245 -12.62 9.50 -5.84
CA ALA A 245 -12.91 8.32 -5.05
C ALA A 245 -12.70 8.54 -3.54
N PHE A 246 -11.70 9.32 -3.15
CA PHE A 246 -11.46 9.69 -1.76
C PHE A 246 -12.60 10.53 -1.19
N ALA A 247 -13.13 11.48 -1.97
CA ALA A 247 -14.31 12.26 -1.56
C ALA A 247 -15.54 11.35 -1.36
N TRP A 248 -15.77 10.37 -2.23
CA TRP A 248 -16.87 9.40 -2.08
C TRP A 248 -16.64 8.44 -0.91
N HIS A 249 -15.40 8.05 -0.65
CA HIS A 249 -15.03 7.25 0.51
C HIS A 249 -15.47 7.97 1.81
N HIS A 250 -15.14 9.25 1.95
CA HIS A 250 -15.54 10.02 3.13
C HIS A 250 -17.02 10.36 3.17
N PHE A 251 -17.67 10.52 2.02
CA PHE A 251 -19.13 10.61 1.98
C PHE A 251 -19.78 9.32 2.54
N SER A 252 -19.22 8.15 2.22
CA SER A 252 -19.75 6.89 2.74
C SER A 252 -19.55 6.74 4.25
N HIS A 253 -18.44 7.21 4.81
CA HIS A 253 -18.25 7.28 6.26
C HIS A 253 -19.33 8.16 6.93
N ALA A 254 -19.54 9.36 6.40
CA ALA A 254 -20.57 10.27 6.91
C ALA A 254 -21.99 9.66 6.80
N HIS A 255 -22.30 8.98 5.69
CA HIS A 255 -23.56 8.25 5.52
C HIS A 255 -23.72 7.14 6.55
N ASN A 256 -22.69 6.32 6.76
CA ASN A 256 -22.73 5.23 7.73
C ASN A 256 -22.92 5.76 9.15
N ASP A 257 -22.21 6.82 9.53
CA ASP A 257 -22.36 7.46 10.84
C ASP A 257 -23.81 7.95 11.08
N LEU A 258 -24.38 8.63 10.09
CA LEU A 258 -25.76 9.14 10.16
C LEU A 258 -26.83 8.05 10.17
N THR A 259 -26.58 6.88 9.58
CA THR A 259 -27.59 5.83 9.40
C THR A 259 -27.46 4.68 10.40
N THR A 260 -26.25 4.32 10.76
CA THR A 260 -25.97 3.15 11.61
C THR A 260 -25.22 3.47 12.90
N GLY A 261 -24.68 4.68 13.03
CA GLY A 261 -23.80 5.07 14.13
C GLY A 261 -22.42 4.38 14.09
N ASN A 262 -22.08 3.75 12.97
CA ASN A 262 -20.77 3.10 12.75
C ASN A 262 -19.99 3.87 11.69
N VAL A 263 -18.82 4.29 12.05
CA VAL A 263 -17.86 4.97 11.15
C VAL A 263 -16.89 3.96 10.54
#